data_e2977cdcb3593c07c395c2a116fb1ff2
#
_entry.id   e2977cdcb3593c07c395c2a116fb1ff2
#
_cell.length_a   1.000
_cell.length_b   1.000
_cell.length_c   1.000
_cell.angle_alpha   90.00
_cell.angle_beta   90.00
_cell.angle_gamma   90.00
#
_symmetry.space_group_name_H-M   'P 1'
#
loop_
_entity.id
_entity.type
_entity.pdbx_description
1 polymer ?
#
loop_
_entity_poly.entity_id
_entity_poly.type
_entity_poly.pdbx_seq_one_letter_code
_entity_poly.pdbx_strand_id
1 'polypeptide(L)' 'MTKSDLQNKTLDELETMLKTYMKERMNLRFQKSMGQLEKPSRFKVVRKEIARISTFLNLKRKKENA' A
#
# COMPACT_ATOMS: atom_id res chain seq x y z
N MET A 1 1.17 -7.70 5.93
CA MET A 1 2.57 -7.54 6.39
C MET A 1 2.62 -6.97 7.78
N THR A 2 3.59 -7.42 8.56
CA THR A 2 3.81 -6.87 9.89
C THR A 2 4.65 -5.61 9.83
N LYS A 3 4.67 -4.86 10.93
CA LYS A 3 5.46 -3.65 11.05
C LYS A 3 6.95 -3.91 10.86
N SER A 4 7.45 -5.01 11.41
CA SER A 4 8.87 -5.37 11.29
C SER A 4 9.27 -5.70 9.85
N ASP A 5 8.37 -6.33 9.08
CA ASP A 5 8.64 -6.60 7.68
C ASP A 5 8.81 -5.31 6.88
N LEU A 6 7.99 -4.32 7.16
CA LEU A 6 8.08 -3.02 6.47
C LEU A 6 9.33 -2.25 6.88
N GLN A 7 9.77 -2.36 8.14
CA GLN A 7 10.96 -1.70 8.61
C GLN A 7 12.24 -2.23 7.95
N ASN A 8 12.22 -3.48 7.54
CA ASN A 8 13.37 -4.13 6.91
C ASN A 8 13.45 -3.92 5.41
N LYS A 9 12.44 -3.27 4.81
CA LYS A 9 12.40 -3.01 3.38
C LYS A 9 13.18 -1.75 3.02
N THR A 10 13.81 -1.76 1.86
CA THR A 10 14.45 -0.56 1.32
C THR A 10 13.42 0.41 0.77
N LEU A 11 13.83 1.66 0.50
CA LEU A 11 12.95 2.65 -0.12
C LEU A 11 12.41 2.16 -1.45
N ASP A 12 13.27 1.58 -2.30
CA ASP A 12 12.85 1.06 -3.61
C ASP A 12 11.83 -0.03 -3.47
N GLU A 13 12.04 -0.96 -2.53
CA GLU A 13 11.07 -2.04 -2.28
C GLU A 13 9.74 -1.49 -1.81
N LEU A 14 9.74 -0.52 -0.89
CA LEU A 14 8.53 0.09 -0.39
C LEU A 14 7.78 0.84 -1.50
N GLU A 15 8.49 1.56 -2.35
CA GLU A 15 7.89 2.24 -3.48
C GLU A 15 7.25 1.27 -4.47
N THR A 16 7.93 0.17 -4.76
CA THR A 16 7.40 -0.87 -5.64
C THR A 16 6.13 -1.48 -5.05
N MET A 17 6.14 -1.79 -3.77
CA MET A 17 4.97 -2.32 -3.07
C MET A 17 3.81 -1.33 -3.10
N LEU A 18 4.11 -0.05 -2.86
CA LEU A 18 3.10 0.99 -2.88
C LEU A 18 2.42 1.09 -4.25
N LYS A 19 3.22 1.07 -5.33
CA LYS A 19 2.69 1.09 -6.69
C LYS A 19 1.81 -0.10 -6.97
N THR A 20 2.22 -1.29 -6.53
CA THR A 20 1.44 -2.51 -6.71
C THR A 20 0.09 -2.42 -6.00
N TYR A 21 0.09 -1.96 -4.75
CA TYR A 21 -1.15 -1.80 -3.99
C TYR A 21 -2.04 -0.70 -4.55
N MET A 22 -1.45 0.38 -5.07
CA MET A 22 -2.22 1.43 -5.73
C MET A 22 -2.95 0.93 -6.97
N LYS A 23 -2.27 0.11 -7.79
CA LYS A 23 -2.89 -0.52 -8.95
C LYS A 23 -4.02 -1.44 -8.53
N GLU A 24 -3.82 -2.23 -7.49
CA GLU A 24 -4.87 -3.11 -6.96
C GLU A 24 -6.06 -2.30 -6.47
N ARG A 25 -5.80 -1.18 -5.77
CA ARG A 25 -6.88 -0.29 -5.30
C ARG A 25 -7.69 0.27 -6.46
N MET A 26 -7.02 0.69 -7.54
CA MET A 26 -7.70 1.19 -8.74
C MET A 26 -8.56 0.11 -9.37
N ASN A 27 -8.04 -1.11 -9.48
CA ASN A 27 -8.80 -2.25 -9.99
C ASN A 27 -10.03 -2.54 -9.15
N LEU A 28 -9.88 -2.53 -7.83
CA LEU A 28 -10.99 -2.77 -6.91
C LEU A 28 -12.06 -1.67 -7.02
N ARG A 29 -11.64 -0.43 -7.17
CA ARG A 29 -12.57 0.69 -7.41
C ARG A 29 -13.34 0.50 -8.70
N PHE A 30 -12.65 0.10 -9.76
CA PHE A 30 -13.26 -0.17 -11.05
C PHE A 30 -14.29 -1.29 -10.94
N GLN A 31 -13.92 -2.41 -10.30
CA GLN A 31 -14.84 -3.52 -10.06
C GLN A 31 -16.05 -3.08 -9.25
N LYS A 32 -15.84 -2.25 -8.23
CA LYS A 32 -16.93 -1.73 -7.40
C LYS A 32 -17.89 -0.87 -8.23
N SER A 33 -17.36 -0.01 -9.10
CA SER A 33 -18.18 0.86 -9.95
C SER A 33 -19.02 0.06 -10.93
N MET A 34 -18.54 -1.12 -11.32
CA MET A 34 -19.26 -2.02 -12.21
C MET A 34 -20.16 -3.04 -11.49
N GLY A 35 -20.21 -2.95 -10.16
CA GLY A 35 -21.00 -3.88 -9.36
C GLY A 35 -20.43 -5.29 -9.29
N GLN A 36 -19.14 -5.46 -9.60
CA GLN A 36 -18.49 -6.77 -9.65
C GLN A 36 -17.58 -7.09 -8.47
N LEU A 37 -17.58 -6.24 -7.47
CA LEU A 37 -16.70 -6.43 -6.29
C LEU A 37 -17.26 -7.54 -5.40
N GLU A 38 -16.61 -8.70 -5.42
CA GLU A 38 -17.03 -9.87 -4.65
C GLU A 38 -16.54 -9.85 -3.20
N LYS A 39 -15.41 -9.20 -2.93
CA LYS A 39 -14.79 -9.20 -1.59
C LYS A 39 -14.48 -7.79 -1.12
N PRO A 40 -15.44 -7.09 -0.52
CA PRO A 40 -15.19 -5.75 0.00
C PRO A 40 -14.11 -5.69 1.08
N SER A 41 -13.87 -6.79 1.78
CA SER A 41 -12.82 -6.89 2.80
C SER A 41 -11.42 -6.66 2.19
N ARG A 42 -11.19 -7.09 0.95
CA ARG A 42 -9.91 -6.89 0.28
C ARG A 42 -9.63 -5.41 0.05
N PHE A 43 -10.66 -4.63 -0.28
CA PHE A 43 -10.53 -3.18 -0.44
C PHE A 43 -10.01 -2.52 0.84
N LYS A 44 -10.54 -2.94 2.00
CA LYS A 44 -10.10 -2.42 3.30
C LYS A 44 -8.64 -2.77 3.59
N VAL A 45 -8.24 -4.00 3.29
CA VAL A 45 -6.86 -4.45 3.50
C VAL A 45 -5.89 -3.64 2.64
N VAL A 46 -6.19 -3.49 1.35
CA VAL A 46 -5.34 -2.74 0.43
C VAL A 46 -5.20 -1.29 0.88
N ARG A 47 -6.31 -0.67 1.29
CA ARG A 47 -6.30 0.70 1.78
C ARG A 47 -5.40 0.86 3.01
N LYS A 48 -5.48 -0.07 3.96
CA LYS A 48 -4.64 -0.06 5.16
C LYS A 48 -3.17 -0.22 4.81
N GLU A 49 -2.85 -1.14 3.90
CA GLU A 49 -1.47 -1.38 3.49
C GLU A 49 -0.87 -0.16 2.79
N ILE A 50 -1.63 0.51 1.93
CA ILE A 50 -1.18 1.74 1.27
C ILE A 50 -0.83 2.80 2.32
N ALA A 51 -1.70 3.01 3.30
CA ALA A 51 -1.48 3.99 4.35
C ALA A 51 -0.23 3.65 5.17
N ARG A 52 -0.06 2.38 5.53
CA ARG A 52 1.08 1.90 6.30
C ARG A 52 2.40 2.08 5.56
N ILE A 53 2.43 1.66 4.29
CA ILE A 53 3.62 1.78 3.45
C ILE A 53 3.99 3.25 3.25
N SER A 54 3.00 4.10 2.99
CA SER A 54 3.22 5.55 2.83
C SER A 54 3.85 6.17 4.07
N THR A 55 3.38 5.77 5.25
CA THR A 55 3.93 6.25 6.51
C THR A 55 5.41 5.84 6.66
N PHE A 56 5.74 4.60 6.37
CA PHE A 56 7.12 4.12 6.46
C PHE A 56 8.03 4.79 5.43
N LEU A 57 7.53 5.02 4.22
CA LEU A 57 8.28 5.75 3.20
C LEU A 57 8.63 7.16 3.65
N ASN A 58 7.65 7.86 4.20
CA ASN A 58 7.86 9.22 4.69
C ASN A 58 8.89 9.27 5.83
N LEU A 59 8.81 8.32 6.75
CA LEU A 59 9.75 8.23 7.85
C LEU A 59 11.17 7.96 7.37
N LYS A 60 11.34 7.04 6.42
CA LYS A 60 12.65 6.72 5.87
C LYS A 60 13.24 7.88 5.08
N ARG A 61 12.42 8.57 4.29
CA ARG A 61 12.87 9.75 3.54
C ARG A 61 13.35 10.84 4.48
N LYS A 62 12.64 11.07 5.58
CA LYS A 62 13.07 12.04 6.58
C LYS A 62 14.43 11.67 7.18
N LYS A 63 14.64 10.38 7.49
CA LYS A 63 15.92 9.91 8.03
C LYS A 63 17.06 10.13 7.05
N GLU A 64 16.85 9.84 5.77
CA GLU A 64 17.88 9.96 4.76
C GLU A 64 18.20 11.41 4.40
N ASN A 65 17.22 12.30 4.55
CA ASN A 65 17.38 13.72 4.25
C ASN A 65 17.80 14.57 5.46
N ALA A 66 17.90 13.95 6.62
CA ALA A 66 18.25 14.65 7.86
C ALA A 66 19.79 14.78 8.07
#